data_02b39fc288b77b3518847983589e2144
#
_entry.id   02b39fc288b77b3518847983589e2144
#
_cell.length_a   1.000
_cell.length_b   1.000
_cell.length_c   1.000
_cell.angle_alpha   90.00
_cell.angle_beta   90.00
_cell.angle_gamma   90.00
#
_symmetry.space_group_name_H-M   'P 1'
#
loop_
_entity.id
_entity.type
_entity.pdbx_description
1 polymer ?
#
loop_
_entity_poly.entity_id
_entity_poly.type
_entity_poly.pdbx_seq_one_letter_code
_entity_poly.pdbx_strand_id
1 'polypeptide(L)'
;MYRTTIQFLDRELEGTLDFGVLFKVQQELTKLGRHLTIPQLLQEMDNEVTASNMQCLFLMLLCSLERGSGLKVTEIERLHDEHYNQYDTVEWKVSCYLNRFQYIQELVACCFEMKDIDEEESEFEDIPLSSKKDWDFAWMEYQWTHILGRQDDFWRVTPKNFTQQMASHEKFHGIKKPKVEVL
;
A
#
# COMPACT_ATOMS: atom_id res chain seq x y z
N MET A 1 8.39 -11.57 -2.30
CA MET A 1 8.16 -10.12 -2.12
C MET A 1 7.47 -9.62 -3.38
N TYR A 2 6.28 -9.07 -3.24
CA TYR A 2 5.53 -8.52 -4.37
C TYR A 2 6.11 -7.16 -4.75
N ARG A 3 6.41 -6.98 -6.03
CA ARG A 3 6.98 -5.75 -6.57
C ARG A 3 6.34 -5.47 -7.92
N THR A 4 6.25 -4.20 -8.27
CA THR A 4 5.90 -3.78 -9.63
C THR A 4 6.94 -2.80 -10.13
N THR A 5 7.06 -2.70 -11.44
CA THR A 5 8.04 -1.82 -12.10
C THR A 5 7.31 -0.61 -12.67
N ILE A 6 7.84 0.56 -12.40
CA ILE A 6 7.29 1.85 -12.83
C ILE A 6 8.29 2.53 -13.74
N GLN A 7 7.80 3.09 -14.84
CA GLN A 7 8.65 3.84 -15.75
C GLN A 7 8.58 5.34 -15.48
N PHE A 8 9.75 5.92 -15.17
CA PHE A 8 9.95 7.35 -15.11
C PHE A 8 10.99 7.78 -16.14
N LEU A 9 10.59 8.64 -17.10
CA LEU A 9 11.44 8.99 -18.24
C LEU A 9 11.86 7.72 -19.00
N ASP A 10 13.16 7.47 -19.06
CA ASP A 10 13.81 6.31 -19.66
C ASP A 10 14.25 5.24 -18.64
N ARG A 11 13.85 5.41 -17.38
CA ARG A 11 14.23 4.52 -16.27
C ARG A 11 13.08 3.71 -15.75
N GLU A 12 13.33 2.42 -15.57
CA GLU A 12 12.44 1.54 -14.83
C GLU A 12 12.85 1.55 -13.35
N LEU A 13 11.88 1.82 -12.47
CA LEU A 13 12.05 1.80 -11.03
C LEU A 13 11.15 0.73 -10.44
N GLU A 14 11.69 -0.08 -9.54
CA GLU A 14 10.88 -1.02 -8.78
C GLU A 14 10.18 -0.31 -7.61
N GLY A 15 8.92 -0.69 -7.36
CA GLY A 15 8.16 -0.26 -6.19
C GLY A 15 7.58 -1.44 -5.43
N THR A 16 7.37 -1.27 -4.13
CA THR A 16 6.68 -2.23 -3.25
C THR A 16 5.96 -1.51 -2.13
N LEU A 17 4.86 -2.09 -1.65
CA LEU A 17 4.16 -1.66 -0.45
C LEU A 17 4.27 -2.76 0.62
N ASP A 18 5.45 -2.85 1.24
CA ASP A 18 5.65 -3.68 2.43
C ASP A 18 5.26 -2.90 3.70
N PHE A 19 5.19 -3.58 4.85
CA PHE A 19 4.81 -2.94 6.11
C PHE A 19 5.78 -1.82 6.52
N GLY A 20 7.06 -1.92 6.15
CA GLY A 20 8.04 -0.86 6.39
C GLY A 20 7.72 0.42 5.61
N VAL A 21 7.30 0.29 4.35
CA VAL A 21 6.85 1.43 3.54
C VAL A 21 5.58 2.03 4.12
N LEU A 22 4.58 1.21 4.43
CA LEU A 22 3.30 1.68 4.96
C LEU A 22 3.46 2.40 6.30
N PHE A 23 4.27 1.85 7.20
CA PHE A 23 4.61 2.50 8.47
C PHE A 23 5.32 3.85 8.27
N LYS A 24 6.27 3.92 7.33
CA LYS A 24 6.95 5.17 6.98
C LYS A 24 5.96 6.21 6.43
N VAL A 25 5.07 5.80 5.52
CA VAL A 25 4.02 6.69 4.98
C VAL A 25 3.16 7.26 6.10
N GLN A 26 2.69 6.43 7.03
CA GLN A 26 1.91 6.87 8.19
C GLN A 26 2.67 7.91 9.03
N GLN A 27 3.95 7.67 9.31
CA GLN A 27 4.77 8.62 10.04
C GLN A 27 4.92 9.95 9.31
N GLU A 28 5.15 9.94 8.01
CA GLU A 28 5.29 11.15 7.21
C GLU A 28 3.97 11.93 7.09
N LEU A 29 2.83 11.23 6.93
CA LEU A 29 1.51 11.86 6.96
C LEU A 29 1.25 12.56 8.30
N THR A 30 1.61 11.92 9.41
CA THR A 30 1.49 12.50 10.75
C THR A 30 2.35 13.77 10.89
N LYS A 31 3.59 13.76 10.40
CA LYS A 31 4.48 14.95 10.40
C LYS A 31 3.91 16.11 9.59
N LEU A 32 3.21 15.79 8.51
CA LEU A 32 2.53 16.79 7.67
C LEU A 32 1.20 17.28 8.26
N GLY A 33 0.83 16.83 9.47
CA GLY A 33 -0.44 17.16 10.12
C GLY A 33 -1.65 16.52 9.45
N ARG A 34 -1.44 15.48 8.65
CA ARG A 34 -2.49 14.70 8.01
C ARG A 34 -2.86 13.51 8.91
N HIS A 35 -4.06 13.54 9.48
CA HIS A 35 -4.56 12.48 10.36
C HIS A 35 -5.29 11.38 9.55
N LEU A 36 -4.72 11.00 8.40
CA LEU A 36 -5.23 9.90 7.59
C LEU A 36 -4.54 8.60 7.99
N THR A 37 -5.32 7.57 8.24
CA THR A 37 -4.81 6.21 8.43
C THR A 37 -4.50 5.56 7.09
N ILE A 38 -3.67 4.51 7.06
CA ILE A 38 -3.40 3.77 5.82
C ILE A 38 -4.69 3.20 5.21
N PRO A 39 -5.61 2.56 5.97
CA PRO A 39 -6.90 2.13 5.43
C PRO A 39 -7.72 3.27 4.81
N GLN A 40 -7.77 4.43 5.47
CA GLN A 40 -8.48 5.58 4.92
C GLN A 40 -7.84 6.08 3.62
N LEU A 41 -6.51 6.14 3.56
CA LEU A 41 -5.80 6.55 2.35
C LEU A 41 -6.09 5.62 1.17
N LEU A 42 -6.14 4.31 1.41
CA LEU A 42 -6.48 3.32 0.40
C LEU A 42 -7.96 3.41 -0.03
N GLN A 43 -8.86 3.62 0.93
CA GLN A 43 -10.28 3.81 0.63
C GLN A 43 -10.55 5.08 -0.19
N GLU A 44 -9.78 6.14 0.03
CA GLU A 44 -9.89 7.38 -0.75
C GLU A 44 -9.46 7.23 -2.21
N MET A 45 -8.73 6.15 -2.57
CA MET A 45 -8.42 5.84 -3.97
C MET A 45 -9.65 5.45 -4.78
N ASP A 46 -10.68 4.88 -4.14
CA ASP A 46 -11.93 4.48 -4.77
C ASP A 46 -12.94 5.63 -4.87
N ASN A 47 -12.67 6.74 -4.18
CA ASN A 47 -13.49 7.93 -4.16
C ASN A 47 -12.98 9.00 -5.13
N GLU A 48 -13.64 10.16 -5.13
CA GLU A 48 -13.21 11.31 -5.90
C GLU A 48 -11.84 11.81 -5.44
N VAL A 49 -10.84 11.71 -6.33
CA VAL A 49 -9.46 12.07 -6.00
C VAL A 49 -9.30 13.58 -5.91
N THR A 50 -9.15 14.10 -4.71
CA THR A 50 -8.86 15.52 -4.46
C THR A 50 -7.35 15.80 -4.59
N ALA A 51 -6.98 17.05 -4.78
CA ALA A 51 -5.56 17.46 -4.80
C ALA A 51 -4.82 17.09 -3.49
N SER A 52 -5.53 17.11 -2.35
CA SER A 52 -4.99 16.72 -1.04
C SER A 52 -4.67 15.24 -0.97
N ASN A 53 -5.59 14.39 -1.44
CA ASN A 53 -5.42 12.94 -1.46
C ASN A 53 -4.32 12.55 -2.42
N MET A 54 -4.22 13.22 -3.56
CA MET A 54 -3.14 13.00 -4.54
C MET A 54 -1.75 13.26 -3.93
N GLN A 55 -1.59 14.26 -3.07
CA GLN A 55 -0.32 14.48 -2.38
C GLN A 55 0.04 13.33 -1.44
N CYS A 56 -0.94 12.80 -0.70
CA CYS A 56 -0.73 11.66 0.20
C CYS A 56 -0.39 10.38 -0.59
N LEU A 57 -1.09 10.15 -1.70
CA LEU A 57 -0.82 9.03 -2.60
C LEU A 57 0.55 9.15 -3.27
N PHE A 58 0.95 10.35 -3.64
CA PHE A 58 2.27 10.60 -4.20
C PHE A 58 3.38 10.34 -3.17
N LEU A 59 3.19 10.72 -1.90
CA LEU A 59 4.11 10.36 -0.82
C LEU A 59 4.26 8.84 -0.68
N MET A 60 3.15 8.11 -0.75
CA MET A 60 3.17 6.64 -0.72
C MET A 60 3.96 6.07 -1.91
N LEU A 61 3.79 6.63 -3.11
CA LEU A 61 4.55 6.27 -4.29
C LEU A 61 6.05 6.49 -4.09
N LEU A 62 6.46 7.66 -3.60
CA LEU A 62 7.87 8.00 -3.35
C LEU A 62 8.51 7.02 -2.35
N CYS A 63 7.84 6.75 -1.23
CA CYS A 63 8.33 5.80 -0.23
C CYS A 63 8.44 4.36 -0.79
N SER A 64 7.49 3.96 -1.64
CA SER A 64 7.49 2.68 -2.32
C SER A 64 8.69 2.54 -3.27
N LEU A 65 8.95 3.57 -4.07
CA LEU A 65 10.05 3.58 -5.04
C LEU A 65 11.43 3.64 -4.35
N GLU A 66 11.56 4.42 -3.27
CA GLU A 66 12.77 4.42 -2.46
C GLU A 66 13.10 3.02 -1.94
N ARG A 67 12.08 2.32 -1.45
CA ARG A 67 12.22 0.97 -0.92
C ARG A 67 12.57 -0.08 -1.98
N GLY A 68 11.97 0.01 -3.14
CA GLY A 68 12.15 -0.96 -4.23
C GLY A 68 13.41 -0.72 -5.03
N SER A 69 13.68 0.52 -5.42
CA SER A 69 14.82 0.88 -6.28
C SER A 69 16.12 1.16 -5.51
N GLY A 70 16.03 1.49 -4.21
CA GLY A 70 17.16 1.93 -3.41
C GLY A 70 17.62 3.36 -3.68
N LEU A 71 16.92 4.12 -4.54
CA LEU A 71 17.17 5.53 -4.77
C LEU A 71 16.63 6.34 -3.60
N LYS A 72 17.27 7.48 -3.30
CA LYS A 72 16.75 8.41 -2.29
C LYS A 72 15.50 9.11 -2.80
N VAL A 73 14.57 9.42 -1.89
CA VAL A 73 13.33 10.18 -2.21
C VAL A 73 13.65 11.44 -3.02
N THR A 74 14.65 12.22 -2.62
CA THR A 74 15.04 13.47 -3.31
C THR A 74 15.49 13.25 -4.76
N GLU A 75 16.09 12.09 -5.07
CA GLU A 75 16.47 11.74 -6.44
C GLU A 75 15.24 11.33 -7.26
N ILE A 76 14.31 10.59 -6.66
CA ILE A 76 13.04 10.22 -7.29
C ILE A 76 12.19 11.46 -7.56
N GLU A 77 12.10 12.40 -6.60
CA GLU A 77 11.43 13.68 -6.79
C GLU A 77 12.03 14.48 -7.94
N ARG A 78 13.37 14.55 -8.02
CA ARG A 78 14.05 15.24 -9.11
C ARG A 78 13.71 14.61 -10.47
N LEU A 79 13.78 13.28 -10.59
CA LEU A 79 13.40 12.56 -11.82
C LEU A 79 11.94 12.80 -12.20
N HIS A 80 11.07 12.82 -11.18
CA HIS A 80 9.67 13.13 -11.36
C HIS A 80 9.46 14.55 -11.88
N ASP A 81 10.12 15.54 -11.27
CA ASP A 81 9.98 16.96 -11.66
C ASP A 81 10.57 17.21 -13.06
N GLU A 82 11.68 16.57 -13.39
CA GLU A 82 12.23 16.59 -14.77
C GLU A 82 11.22 16.02 -15.76
N HIS A 83 10.59 14.88 -15.47
CA HIS A 83 9.57 14.30 -16.30
C HIS A 83 8.32 15.19 -16.43
N TYR A 84 7.82 15.73 -15.30
CA TYR A 84 6.66 16.59 -15.27
C TYR A 84 6.85 17.90 -16.04
N ASN A 85 8.04 18.46 -16.01
CA ASN A 85 8.39 19.72 -16.67
C ASN A 85 8.96 19.53 -18.08
N GLN A 86 8.98 18.30 -18.61
CA GLN A 86 9.47 18.03 -19.96
C GLN A 86 8.70 18.79 -21.05
N TYR A 87 7.38 18.92 -20.85
CA TYR A 87 6.51 19.70 -21.73
C TYR A 87 5.60 20.59 -20.89
N ASP A 88 5.44 21.86 -21.30
CA ASP A 88 4.57 22.81 -20.61
C ASP A 88 3.18 22.87 -21.26
N THR A 89 2.54 21.71 -21.37
CA THR A 89 1.15 21.59 -21.86
C THR A 89 0.27 21.00 -20.77
N VAL A 90 -1.01 21.39 -20.76
CA VAL A 90 -2.00 20.87 -19.80
C VAL A 90 -2.19 19.37 -19.98
N GLU A 91 -2.26 18.92 -21.22
CA GLU A 91 -2.46 17.51 -21.57
C GLU A 91 -1.33 16.64 -21.01
N TRP A 92 -0.07 17.11 -21.12
CA TRP A 92 1.07 16.42 -20.56
C TRP A 92 1.01 16.33 -19.03
N LYS A 93 0.71 17.43 -18.36
CA LYS A 93 0.60 17.48 -16.90
C LYS A 93 -0.53 16.58 -16.37
N VAL A 94 -1.67 16.58 -17.05
CA VAL A 94 -2.79 15.65 -16.77
C VAL A 94 -2.34 14.20 -16.97
N SER A 95 -1.67 13.89 -18.08
CA SER A 95 -1.14 12.54 -18.33
C SER A 95 -0.18 12.08 -17.23
N CYS A 96 0.72 12.96 -16.76
CA CYS A 96 1.61 12.64 -15.64
C CYS A 96 0.84 12.32 -14.35
N TYR A 97 -0.26 13.02 -14.04
CA TYR A 97 -1.10 12.72 -12.89
C TYR A 97 -1.80 11.38 -13.03
N LEU A 98 -2.39 11.11 -14.18
CA LEU A 98 -3.08 9.84 -14.45
C LEU A 98 -2.11 8.65 -14.36
N ASN A 99 -0.92 8.78 -14.93
CA ASN A 99 0.11 7.74 -14.84
C ASN A 99 0.51 7.46 -13.39
N ARG A 100 0.68 8.49 -12.53
CA ARG A 100 0.98 8.29 -11.12
C ARG A 100 -0.13 7.52 -10.40
N PHE A 101 -1.37 7.90 -10.67
CA PHE A 101 -2.52 7.23 -10.07
C PHE A 101 -2.59 5.77 -10.51
N GLN A 102 -2.40 5.50 -11.79
CA GLN A 102 -2.33 4.14 -12.32
C GLN A 102 -1.22 3.32 -11.65
N TYR A 103 -0.03 3.89 -11.48
CA TYR A 103 1.07 3.20 -10.80
C TYR A 103 0.75 2.85 -9.35
N ILE A 104 0.09 3.74 -8.64
CA ILE A 104 -0.33 3.47 -7.25
C ILE A 104 -1.36 2.35 -7.24
N GLN A 105 -2.33 2.34 -8.17
CA GLN A 105 -3.29 1.24 -8.30
C GLN A 105 -2.60 -0.09 -8.57
N GLU A 106 -1.61 -0.13 -9.46
CA GLU A 106 -0.81 -1.33 -9.75
C GLU A 106 -0.04 -1.81 -8.53
N LEU A 107 0.57 -0.90 -7.75
CA LEU A 107 1.24 -1.22 -6.49
C LEU A 107 0.27 -1.82 -5.47
N VAL A 108 -0.90 -1.22 -5.31
CA VAL A 108 -1.94 -1.71 -4.39
C VAL A 108 -2.41 -3.09 -4.84
N ALA A 109 -2.77 -3.27 -6.11
CA ALA A 109 -3.20 -4.55 -6.66
C ALA A 109 -2.13 -5.66 -6.50
N CYS A 110 -0.85 -5.30 -6.60
CA CYS A 110 0.26 -6.23 -6.41
C CYS A 110 0.46 -6.62 -4.94
N CYS A 111 0.37 -5.66 -4.02
CA CYS A 111 0.78 -5.82 -2.63
C CYS A 111 -0.37 -6.09 -1.64
N PHE A 112 -1.61 -5.91 -2.08
CA PHE A 112 -2.81 -6.19 -1.30
C PHE A 112 -3.61 -7.32 -1.95
N GLU A 113 -4.42 -8.00 -1.17
CA GLU A 113 -5.40 -8.95 -1.67
C GLU A 113 -6.65 -8.17 -2.05
N MET A 114 -6.92 -8.09 -3.35
CA MET A 114 -8.17 -7.51 -3.85
C MET A 114 -9.22 -8.61 -3.86
N LYS A 115 -10.37 -8.36 -3.24
CA LYS A 115 -11.50 -9.29 -3.37
C LYS A 115 -12.09 -9.16 -4.77
N ASP A 116 -12.23 -10.27 -5.47
CA ASP A 116 -13.16 -10.33 -6.61
C ASP A 116 -14.59 -10.17 -6.08
N ILE A 117 -15.31 -9.19 -6.60
CA ILE A 117 -16.66 -8.79 -6.15
C ILE A 117 -17.68 -9.95 -6.27
N ASP A 118 -17.34 -11.03 -6.99
CA ASP A 118 -18.21 -12.17 -7.29
C ASP A 118 -17.94 -13.43 -6.42
N GLU A 119 -16.94 -13.42 -5.52
CA GLU A 119 -16.79 -14.54 -4.58
C GLU A 119 -17.76 -14.34 -3.40
N GLU A 120 -18.73 -15.27 -3.30
CA GLU A 120 -19.58 -15.47 -2.13
C GLU A 120 -18.74 -15.27 -0.87
N GLU A 121 -19.24 -14.44 0.05
CA GLU A 121 -18.65 -14.03 1.32
C GLU A 121 -17.59 -15.02 1.82
N SER A 122 -16.34 -14.81 1.48
CA SER A 122 -15.27 -15.58 2.10
C SER A 122 -15.34 -15.24 3.59
N GLU A 123 -15.46 -16.26 4.45
CA GLU A 123 -15.57 -16.12 5.91
C GLU A 123 -14.32 -15.46 6.53
N PHE A 124 -13.40 -14.97 5.72
CA PHE A 124 -12.19 -14.29 6.13
C PHE A 124 -12.41 -12.77 6.04
N GLU A 125 -12.59 -12.13 7.18
CA GLU A 125 -12.44 -10.67 7.25
C GLU A 125 -11.02 -10.31 6.84
N ASP A 126 -10.90 -9.73 5.65
CA ASP A 126 -9.67 -9.08 5.24
C ASP A 126 -9.27 -8.00 6.25
N ILE A 127 -8.02 -7.61 6.22
CA ILE A 127 -7.57 -6.42 6.94
C ILE A 127 -8.58 -5.32 6.62
N PRO A 128 -9.37 -4.83 7.59
CA PRO A 128 -10.51 -3.99 7.27
C PRO A 128 -10.01 -2.68 6.67
N LEU A 129 -10.14 -2.53 5.35
CA LEU A 129 -9.85 -1.28 4.65
C LEU A 129 -10.76 -0.15 5.15
N SER A 130 -11.94 -0.51 5.67
CA SER A 130 -12.92 0.46 6.23
C SER A 130 -12.63 0.90 7.67
N SER A 131 -11.56 0.41 8.30
CA SER A 131 -11.24 0.75 9.69
C SER A 131 -10.85 2.23 9.81
N LYS A 132 -11.56 2.96 10.68
CA LYS A 132 -11.16 4.32 11.12
C LYS A 132 -9.93 4.31 12.03
N LYS A 133 -9.46 3.12 12.42
CA LYS A 133 -8.26 2.93 13.25
C LYS A 133 -7.09 2.59 12.37
N ASP A 134 -5.93 3.11 12.73
CA ASP A 134 -4.66 2.71 12.13
C ASP A 134 -4.36 1.24 12.37
N TRP A 135 -3.54 0.68 11.52
CA TRP A 135 -3.03 -0.66 11.73
C TRP A 135 -2.12 -0.70 12.96
N ASP A 136 -2.32 -1.69 13.79
CA ASP A 136 -1.43 -2.01 14.89
C ASP A 136 -0.26 -2.85 14.37
N PHE A 137 0.73 -2.17 13.82
CA PHE A 137 1.93 -2.81 13.27
C PHE A 137 2.67 -3.65 14.31
N ALA A 138 2.66 -3.24 15.58
CA ALA A 138 3.31 -4.00 16.65
C ALA A 138 2.61 -5.33 16.89
N TRP A 139 1.26 -5.33 16.88
CA TRP A 139 0.49 -6.55 16.97
C TRP A 139 0.67 -7.44 15.74
N MET A 140 0.72 -6.88 14.54
CA MET A 140 0.95 -7.63 13.30
C MET A 140 2.36 -8.25 13.28
N GLU A 141 3.39 -7.53 13.74
CA GLU A 141 4.74 -8.06 13.88
C GLU A 141 4.80 -9.21 14.90
N TYR A 142 4.09 -9.06 16.04
CA TYR A 142 3.96 -10.14 17.00
C TYR A 142 3.28 -11.38 16.40
N GLN A 143 2.21 -11.21 15.64
CA GLN A 143 1.55 -12.31 14.94
C GLN A 143 2.51 -13.01 13.96
N TRP A 144 3.28 -12.23 13.20
CA TRP A 144 4.26 -12.76 12.25
C TRP A 144 5.33 -13.61 12.93
N THR A 145 5.92 -13.09 13.98
CA THR A 145 7.06 -13.71 14.66
C THR A 145 6.66 -14.83 15.61
N HIS A 146 5.59 -14.65 16.39
CA HIS A 146 5.24 -15.55 17.48
C HIS A 146 4.11 -16.53 17.15
N ILE A 147 3.11 -16.08 16.39
CA ILE A 147 1.99 -16.95 16.02
C ILE A 147 2.33 -17.76 14.76
N LEU A 148 2.84 -17.12 13.72
CA LEU A 148 3.26 -17.80 12.49
C LEU A 148 4.66 -18.42 12.59
N GLY A 149 5.45 -18.09 13.62
CA GLY A 149 6.80 -18.59 13.83
C GLY A 149 7.78 -18.19 12.72
N ARG A 150 7.53 -17.09 12.02
CA ARG A 150 8.38 -16.59 10.94
C ARG A 150 9.61 -15.89 11.49
N GLN A 151 10.78 -16.14 10.87
CA GLN A 151 12.05 -15.54 11.24
C GLN A 151 12.51 -14.45 10.25
N ASP A 152 11.82 -14.34 9.11
CA ASP A 152 12.09 -13.31 8.13
C ASP A 152 11.56 -11.95 8.61
N ASP A 153 12.17 -10.90 8.09
CA ASP A 153 11.91 -9.51 8.50
C ASP A 153 10.46 -9.10 8.15
N PHE A 154 9.62 -8.93 9.17
CA PHE A 154 8.24 -8.47 9.05
C PHE A 154 8.11 -7.18 8.23
N TRP A 155 9.04 -6.26 8.40
CA TRP A 155 9.02 -4.96 7.71
C TRP A 155 9.23 -5.06 6.19
N ARG A 156 9.57 -6.27 5.69
CA ARG A 156 9.66 -6.60 4.26
C ARG A 156 8.48 -7.43 3.74
N VAL A 157 7.50 -7.65 4.57
CA VAL A 157 6.30 -8.42 4.21
C VAL A 157 5.25 -7.48 3.65
N THR A 158 4.61 -7.87 2.55
CA THR A 158 3.46 -7.13 2.02
C THR A 158 2.17 -7.57 2.73
N PRO A 159 1.13 -6.71 2.82
CA PRO A 159 -0.16 -7.08 3.37
C PRO A 159 -0.71 -8.37 2.77
N LYS A 160 -0.64 -8.54 1.46
CA LYS A 160 -1.08 -9.77 0.76
C LYS A 160 -0.39 -11.02 1.29
N ASN A 161 0.94 -10.98 1.43
CA ASN A 161 1.67 -12.13 1.95
C ASN A 161 1.29 -12.42 3.41
N PHE A 162 1.17 -11.40 4.23
CA PHE A 162 0.75 -11.53 5.62
C PHE A 162 -0.63 -12.19 5.74
N THR A 163 -1.63 -11.68 5.02
CA THR A 163 -3.00 -12.23 5.02
C THR A 163 -3.03 -13.69 4.56
N GLN A 164 -2.32 -14.03 3.49
CA GLN A 164 -2.23 -15.40 2.99
C GLN A 164 -1.60 -16.37 4.01
N GLN A 165 -0.57 -15.91 4.74
CA GLN A 165 0.07 -16.73 5.77
C GLN A 165 -0.84 -16.90 6.98
N MET A 166 -1.56 -15.86 7.40
CA MET A 166 -2.54 -15.94 8.47
C MET A 166 -3.68 -16.90 8.11
N ALA A 167 -4.26 -16.76 6.94
CA ALA A 167 -5.33 -17.65 6.44
C ALA A 167 -4.86 -19.12 6.39
N SER A 168 -3.65 -19.37 5.92
CA SER A 168 -3.07 -20.72 5.90
C SER A 168 -2.88 -21.30 7.29
N HIS A 169 -2.42 -20.47 8.25
CA HIS A 169 -2.26 -20.87 9.65
C HIS A 169 -3.62 -21.20 10.30
N GLU A 170 -4.61 -20.34 10.14
CA GLU A 170 -5.97 -20.54 10.64
C GLU A 170 -6.59 -21.83 10.08
N LYS A 171 -6.45 -22.06 8.78
CA LYS A 171 -6.92 -23.28 8.12
C LYS A 171 -6.23 -24.53 8.68
N PHE A 172 -4.91 -24.48 8.89
CA PHE A 172 -4.12 -25.61 9.40
C PHE A 172 -4.53 -25.97 10.84
N HIS A 173 -4.76 -24.95 11.68
CA HIS A 173 -5.14 -25.16 13.08
C HIS A 173 -6.63 -25.33 13.32
N GLY A 174 -7.46 -25.29 12.27
CA GLY A 174 -8.92 -25.44 12.38
C GLY A 174 -9.59 -24.31 13.18
N ILE A 175 -8.95 -23.13 13.21
CA ILE A 175 -9.46 -21.95 13.91
C ILE A 175 -10.67 -21.43 13.12
N LYS A 176 -11.89 -21.66 13.64
CA LYS A 176 -13.11 -21.07 13.07
C LYS A 176 -13.31 -19.69 13.70
N LYS A 177 -13.46 -18.67 12.85
CA LYS A 177 -13.90 -17.35 13.33
C LYS A 177 -15.29 -17.47 13.95
N PRO A 178 -15.57 -16.82 15.10
CA PRO A 178 -16.90 -16.79 15.64
C PRO A 178 -17.83 -16.12 14.62
N LYS A 179 -18.95 -16.78 14.28
CA LYS A 179 -20.00 -16.14 13.49
C LYS A 179 -20.50 -14.94 14.29
N VAL A 180 -20.30 -13.73 13.76
CA VAL A 180 -20.93 -12.55 14.32
C VAL A 180 -22.40 -12.63 13.90
N GLU A 181 -23.26 -13.13 14.79
CA GLU A 181 -24.71 -12.96 14.62
C GLU A 181 -24.99 -11.46 14.74
N VAL A 182 -25.31 -10.85 13.62
CA VAL A 182 -25.87 -9.49 13.58
C VAL A 182 -27.30 -9.59 14.08
N LEU A 183 -27.53 -9.18 15.32
CA LEU A 183 -28.85 -8.97 15.90
C LEU A 183 -29.43 -7.65 15.37
#